data_80feae5767327ff22a8b8cb8368c3676
#
_entry.id   80feae5767327ff22a8b8cb8368c3676
#
_cell.length_a   1.000
_cell.length_b   1.000
_cell.length_c   1.000
_cell.angle_alpha   90.00
_cell.angle_beta   90.00
_cell.angle_gamma   90.00
#
_symmetry.space_group_name_H-M   'P 1'
#
loop_
_entity.id
_entity.type
_entity.pdbx_description
1 polymer ?
#
loop_
_entity_poly.entity_id
_entity_poly.type
_entity_poly.pdbx_seq_one_letter_code
_entity_poly.pdbx_strand_id
1 'polypeptide(L)'
;MGSSPMVYKSNALVEAAYRLSVQEQRIVLACISQVKRNEPITDEVMYSVTAEEISTMAGVPIESSYSQLKEAALRLKRREVRLTQEPNGKGKRPGVMITGWVQTIVYREGEGRVELRFTKDMLPYLTELTKQFTKYALADVAKMDSTHAIRLYELLLQWDSIGQREIAIDQLREWFQLEDRYPSIKDFKKWVLEPAVAQITEHSPLQVVWTQRKTGRKVTHLAFCFGPKSTENSDGKTKTKRGKLSDDDIAKQARPGETWETARARLSQLSLV
;
A
#
# COMPACT_ATOMS: atom_id res chain seq x y z
N MET A 1 2.03 8.46 -26.14
CA MET A 1 1.47 7.68 -25.01
C MET A 1 1.77 8.49 -23.76
N GLY A 2 0.75 9.04 -23.10
CA GLY A 2 0.94 9.79 -21.86
C GLY A 2 1.44 8.85 -20.75
N SER A 3 2.38 9.32 -19.92
CA SER A 3 2.83 8.56 -18.76
C SER A 3 1.65 8.31 -17.82
N SER A 4 1.52 7.09 -17.29
CA SER A 4 0.48 6.76 -16.30
C SER A 4 0.60 7.69 -15.10
N PRO A 5 -0.53 8.21 -14.55
CA PRO A 5 -0.51 9.00 -13.34
C PRO A 5 0.21 8.26 -12.19
N MET A 6 1.08 8.98 -11.49
CA MET A 6 1.89 8.42 -10.41
C MET A 6 1.36 8.84 -9.04
N VAL A 7 1.28 7.89 -8.12
CA VAL A 7 0.93 8.13 -6.72
C VAL A 7 2.21 8.21 -5.90
N TYR A 8 2.31 9.23 -5.03
CA TYR A 8 3.39 9.41 -4.08
C TYR A 8 2.81 9.57 -2.68
N LYS A 9 3.26 8.78 -1.73
CA LYS A 9 2.88 8.87 -0.31
C LYS A 9 4.12 8.73 0.56
N SER A 10 4.19 9.48 1.65
CA SER A 10 5.21 9.22 2.67
C SER A 10 5.05 7.80 3.24
N ASN A 11 6.14 7.19 3.67
CA ASN A 11 6.08 5.87 4.30
C ASN A 11 5.24 5.89 5.58
N ALA A 12 5.26 7.00 6.32
CA ALA A 12 4.40 7.18 7.49
C ALA A 12 2.90 7.10 7.14
N LEU A 13 2.47 7.64 5.99
CA LEU A 13 1.08 7.53 5.54
C LEU A 13 0.76 6.11 5.03
N VAL A 14 1.70 5.43 4.40
CA VAL A 14 1.51 4.04 4.00
C VAL A 14 1.32 3.13 5.22
N GLU A 15 2.03 3.37 6.31
CA GLU A 15 1.92 2.65 7.60
C GLU A 15 0.86 3.22 8.54
N ALA A 16 0.16 4.27 8.16
CA ALA A 16 -0.92 4.83 8.98
C ALA A 16 -2.10 3.86 9.13
N ALA A 17 -2.80 3.93 10.25
CA ALA A 17 -4.02 3.15 10.46
C ALA A 17 -5.23 3.91 9.91
N TYR A 18 -5.85 3.36 8.88
CA TYR A 18 -7.09 3.88 8.30
C TYR A 18 -7.87 2.81 7.54
N ARG A 19 -9.16 3.07 7.37
CA ARG A 19 -10.05 2.21 6.63
C ARG A 19 -10.89 3.02 5.64
N LEU A 20 -10.66 2.76 4.37
CA LEU A 20 -11.43 3.32 3.26
C LEU A 20 -12.10 2.17 2.48
N SER A 21 -13.24 2.42 1.87
CA SER A 21 -13.78 1.51 0.85
C SER A 21 -12.96 1.61 -0.43
N VAL A 22 -13.12 0.68 -1.35
CA VAL A 22 -12.42 0.69 -2.65
C VAL A 22 -12.67 2.00 -3.39
N GLN A 23 -13.92 2.47 -3.41
CA GLN A 23 -14.27 3.72 -4.10
C GLN A 23 -13.68 4.95 -3.40
N GLU A 24 -13.68 4.98 -2.07
CA GLU A 24 -13.01 6.04 -1.31
C GLU A 24 -11.51 6.06 -1.61
N GLN A 25 -10.86 4.88 -1.68
CA GLN A 25 -9.44 4.79 -2.07
C GLN A 25 -9.20 5.26 -3.50
N ARG A 26 -10.03 4.88 -4.46
CA ARG A 26 -9.93 5.35 -5.85
C ARG A 26 -10.00 6.87 -5.96
N ILE A 27 -10.96 7.50 -5.25
CA ILE A 27 -11.06 8.97 -5.19
C ILE A 27 -9.77 9.58 -4.62
N VAL A 28 -9.33 9.11 -3.46
CA VAL A 28 -8.14 9.62 -2.78
C VAL A 28 -6.90 9.45 -3.65
N LEU A 29 -6.68 8.27 -4.24
CA LEU A 29 -5.50 7.98 -5.05
C LEU A 29 -5.48 8.76 -6.36
N ALA A 30 -6.65 8.93 -7.02
CA ALA A 30 -6.78 9.77 -8.21
C ALA A 30 -6.44 11.24 -7.89
N CYS A 31 -6.90 11.76 -6.75
CA CYS A 31 -6.54 13.12 -6.33
C CYS A 31 -5.06 13.23 -5.90
N ILE A 32 -4.51 12.24 -5.20
CA ILE A 32 -3.07 12.24 -4.85
C ILE A 32 -2.19 12.20 -6.10
N SER A 33 -2.59 11.50 -7.15
CA SER A 33 -1.81 11.46 -8.41
C SER A 33 -1.72 12.80 -9.14
N GLN A 34 -2.57 13.76 -8.79
CA GLN A 34 -2.55 15.14 -9.31
C GLN A 34 -1.65 16.06 -8.47
N VAL A 35 -1.22 15.61 -7.27
CA VAL A 35 -0.33 16.39 -6.41
C VAL A 35 1.05 16.49 -7.05
N LYS A 36 1.53 17.71 -7.26
CA LYS A 36 2.88 17.96 -7.76
C LYS A 36 3.89 17.77 -6.63
N ARG A 37 4.67 16.71 -6.72
CA ARG A 37 5.60 16.29 -5.68
C ARG A 37 6.60 17.36 -5.26
N ASN A 38 7.10 18.14 -6.21
CA ASN A 38 8.24 19.07 -6.01
C ASN A 38 7.76 20.51 -5.78
N GLU A 39 6.46 20.75 -5.70
CA GLU A 39 5.90 22.06 -5.44
C GLU A 39 5.22 22.05 -4.06
N PRO A 40 5.41 23.11 -3.25
CA PRO A 40 4.64 23.22 -2.03
C PRO A 40 3.16 23.36 -2.39
N ILE A 41 2.32 22.58 -1.75
CA ILE A 41 0.86 22.68 -1.89
C ILE A 41 0.27 23.32 -0.64
N THR A 42 -0.80 24.08 -0.84
CA THR A 42 -1.59 24.64 0.26
C THR A 42 -2.88 23.88 0.42
N ASP A 43 -3.54 24.04 1.55
CA ASP A 43 -4.86 23.49 1.82
C ASP A 43 -5.99 24.19 1.06
N GLU A 44 -5.67 25.14 0.19
CA GLU A 44 -6.60 25.80 -0.73
C GLU A 44 -6.78 25.08 -2.06
N VAL A 45 -5.82 24.20 -2.43
CA VAL A 45 -5.86 23.50 -3.71
C VAL A 45 -6.99 22.48 -3.75
N MET A 46 -7.84 22.61 -4.78
CA MET A 46 -8.92 21.66 -5.09
C MET A 46 -8.42 20.62 -6.10
N TYR A 47 -8.58 19.36 -5.77
CA TYR A 47 -8.36 18.23 -6.67
C TYR A 47 -9.71 17.67 -7.11
N SER A 48 -9.80 17.16 -8.32
CA SER A 48 -11.08 16.65 -8.84
C SER A 48 -10.91 15.28 -9.50
N VAL A 49 -11.98 14.50 -9.45
CA VAL A 49 -12.10 13.23 -10.16
C VAL A 49 -13.54 13.04 -10.64
N THR A 50 -13.69 12.55 -11.87
CA THR A 50 -14.99 12.28 -12.48
C THR A 50 -15.37 10.78 -12.40
N ALA A 51 -16.66 10.50 -12.54
CA ALA A 51 -17.15 9.12 -12.66
C ALA A 51 -16.58 8.41 -13.89
N GLU A 52 -16.35 9.15 -14.98
CA GLU A 52 -15.75 8.63 -16.21
C GLU A 52 -14.30 8.21 -15.98
N GLU A 53 -13.50 9.04 -15.29
CA GLU A 53 -12.12 8.72 -14.94
C GLU A 53 -12.06 7.45 -14.04
N ILE A 54 -12.94 7.35 -13.03
CA ILE A 54 -13.02 6.16 -12.17
C ILE A 54 -13.44 4.93 -12.97
N SER A 55 -14.45 5.04 -13.84
CA SER A 55 -14.94 3.98 -14.72
C SER A 55 -13.82 3.45 -15.61
N THR A 56 -13.15 4.36 -16.32
CA THR A 56 -12.04 4.03 -17.23
C THR A 56 -10.87 3.38 -16.49
N MET A 57 -10.46 3.95 -15.37
CA MET A 57 -9.33 3.49 -14.57
C MET A 57 -9.58 2.12 -13.95
N ALA A 58 -10.77 1.88 -13.43
CA ALA A 58 -11.14 0.65 -12.75
C ALA A 58 -11.69 -0.44 -13.69
N GLY A 59 -12.07 -0.09 -14.92
CA GLY A 59 -12.72 -1.00 -15.86
C GLY A 59 -14.13 -1.41 -15.42
N VAL A 60 -14.87 -0.49 -14.77
CA VAL A 60 -16.24 -0.71 -14.29
C VAL A 60 -17.26 0.12 -15.07
N PRO A 61 -18.54 -0.28 -15.16
CA PRO A 61 -19.55 0.50 -15.86
C PRO A 61 -19.70 1.91 -15.30
N ILE A 62 -19.90 2.88 -16.18
CA ILE A 62 -19.99 4.30 -15.81
C ILE A 62 -21.24 4.59 -14.96
N GLU A 63 -22.35 3.93 -15.21
CA GLU A 63 -23.61 4.09 -14.47
C GLU A 63 -23.42 3.74 -12.99
N SER A 64 -22.70 2.66 -12.71
CA SER A 64 -22.35 2.26 -11.34
C SER A 64 -21.38 3.26 -10.69
N SER A 65 -20.50 3.87 -11.48
CA SER A 65 -19.52 4.84 -10.99
C SER A 65 -20.18 6.13 -10.50
N TYR A 66 -21.24 6.61 -11.15
CA TYR A 66 -21.95 7.82 -10.71
C TYR A 66 -22.53 7.71 -9.29
N SER A 67 -23.33 6.67 -9.04
CA SER A 67 -23.97 6.48 -7.73
C SER A 67 -22.93 6.20 -6.63
N GLN A 68 -21.95 5.37 -6.92
CA GLN A 68 -20.88 5.00 -5.98
C GLN A 68 -19.96 6.18 -5.66
N LEU A 69 -19.69 7.07 -6.63
CA LEU A 69 -18.83 8.25 -6.44
C LEU A 69 -19.47 9.22 -5.43
N LYS A 70 -20.78 9.52 -5.57
CA LYS A 70 -21.52 10.38 -4.64
C LYS A 70 -21.48 9.85 -3.21
N GLU A 71 -21.84 8.58 -3.04
CA GLU A 71 -21.85 7.93 -1.73
C GLU A 71 -20.44 7.85 -1.11
N ALA A 72 -19.44 7.51 -1.91
CA ALA A 72 -18.06 7.42 -1.45
C ALA A 72 -17.55 8.80 -1.00
N ALA A 73 -17.85 9.86 -1.73
CA ALA A 73 -17.49 11.22 -1.37
C ALA A 73 -18.08 11.63 0.00
N LEU A 74 -19.36 11.36 0.23
CA LEU A 74 -20.03 11.67 1.50
C LEU A 74 -19.42 10.88 2.68
N ARG A 75 -19.06 9.62 2.47
CA ARG A 75 -18.40 8.81 3.48
C ARG A 75 -16.96 9.27 3.73
N LEU A 76 -16.20 9.59 2.67
CA LEU A 76 -14.80 10.01 2.76
C LEU A 76 -14.62 11.24 3.66
N LYS A 77 -15.58 12.18 3.66
CA LYS A 77 -15.55 13.35 4.55
C LYS A 77 -15.47 13.01 6.04
N ARG A 78 -15.94 11.82 6.42
CA ARG A 78 -15.99 11.34 7.80
C ARG A 78 -14.89 10.33 8.12
N ARG A 79 -13.96 10.06 7.17
CA ARG A 79 -12.89 9.10 7.36
C ARG A 79 -11.70 9.74 8.05
N GLU A 80 -11.21 9.03 9.04
CA GLU A 80 -10.04 9.39 9.81
C GLU A 80 -8.83 8.58 9.38
N VAL A 81 -7.66 9.13 9.63
CA VAL A 81 -6.37 8.49 9.52
C VAL A 81 -5.62 8.69 10.84
N ARG A 82 -5.00 7.63 11.35
CA ARG A 82 -4.18 7.67 12.58
C ARG A 82 -2.73 7.46 12.18
N LEU A 83 -1.91 8.45 12.47
CA LEU A 83 -0.49 8.45 12.16
C LEU A 83 0.32 8.45 13.46
N THR A 84 1.31 7.58 13.51
CA THR A 84 2.29 7.59 14.59
C THR A 84 3.24 8.76 14.40
N GLN A 85 3.43 9.58 15.44
CA GLN A 85 4.37 10.69 15.45
C GLN A 85 5.54 10.35 16.36
N GLU A 86 6.75 10.72 15.94
CA GLU A 86 7.94 10.61 16.76
C GLU A 86 7.77 11.36 18.08
N PRO A 87 8.43 10.90 19.17
CA PRO A 87 8.36 11.58 20.45
C PRO A 87 8.81 13.04 20.35
N ASN A 88 8.04 13.96 20.90
CA ASN A 88 8.39 15.37 20.96
C ASN A 88 9.29 15.67 22.16
N GLY A 89 10.51 16.20 21.91
CA GLY A 89 11.46 16.60 22.94
C GLY A 89 11.97 15.42 23.78
N LYS A 90 11.84 15.49 25.10
CA LYS A 90 12.31 14.45 26.04
C LYS A 90 11.35 13.26 26.20
N GLY A 91 10.23 13.25 25.49
CA GLY A 91 9.27 12.14 25.51
C GLY A 91 9.90 10.86 25.00
N LYS A 92 9.57 9.72 25.65
CA LYS A 92 10.04 8.39 25.23
C LYS A 92 8.99 7.62 24.42
N ARG A 93 7.75 8.11 24.37
CA ARG A 93 6.64 7.43 23.70
C ARG A 93 6.22 8.21 22.47
N PRO A 94 5.97 7.56 21.35
CA PRO A 94 5.40 8.20 20.17
C PRO A 94 4.00 8.75 20.48
N GLY A 95 3.66 9.85 19.83
CA GLY A 95 2.30 10.37 19.81
C GLY A 95 1.45 9.69 18.74
N VAL A 96 0.14 9.85 18.80
CA VAL A 96 -0.78 9.48 17.74
C VAL A 96 -1.52 10.73 17.28
N MET A 97 -1.34 11.09 16.02
CA MET A 97 -2.14 12.13 15.38
C MET A 97 -3.35 11.49 14.72
N ILE A 98 -4.53 12.02 14.99
CA ILE A 98 -5.79 11.64 14.35
C ILE A 98 -6.27 12.83 13.54
N THR A 99 -6.39 12.67 12.23
CA THR A 99 -6.87 13.72 11.33
C THR A 99 -7.82 13.14 10.28
N GLY A 100 -8.59 13.99 9.60
CA GLY A 100 -9.39 13.58 8.44
C GLY A 100 -8.54 13.56 7.18
N TRP A 101 -8.95 12.78 6.18
CA TRP A 101 -8.35 12.83 4.85
C TRP A 101 -8.57 14.16 4.16
N VAL A 102 -9.78 14.69 4.26
CA VAL A 102 -10.24 15.85 3.49
C VAL A 102 -10.93 16.87 4.37
N GLN A 103 -10.62 18.14 4.15
CA GLN A 103 -11.29 19.21 4.84
C GLN A 103 -12.58 19.66 4.12
N THR A 104 -12.62 19.55 2.80
CA THR A 104 -13.78 19.92 1.99
C THR A 104 -14.02 18.87 0.91
N ILE A 105 -15.27 18.53 0.67
CA ILE A 105 -15.72 17.76 -0.49
C ILE A 105 -16.90 18.49 -1.12
N VAL A 106 -16.88 18.61 -2.45
CA VAL A 106 -17.98 19.08 -3.27
C VAL A 106 -18.33 18.00 -4.27
N TYR A 107 -19.58 17.59 -4.32
CA TYR A 107 -20.10 16.71 -5.35
C TYR A 107 -20.97 17.52 -6.33
N ARG A 108 -20.62 17.46 -7.61
CA ARG A 108 -21.36 18.14 -8.68
C ARG A 108 -22.23 17.13 -9.41
N GLU A 109 -23.48 17.07 -9.03
CA GLU A 109 -24.41 16.01 -9.46
C GLU A 109 -24.57 15.96 -10.98
N GLY A 110 -24.77 17.11 -11.65
CA GLY A 110 -24.92 17.18 -13.10
C GLY A 110 -23.67 16.85 -13.91
N GLU A 111 -22.48 16.87 -13.27
CA GLU A 111 -21.20 16.63 -13.91
C GLU A 111 -20.58 15.28 -13.52
N GLY A 112 -21.19 14.56 -12.57
CA GLY A 112 -20.60 13.31 -12.04
C GLY A 112 -19.18 13.49 -11.52
N ARG A 113 -18.89 14.63 -10.87
CA ARG A 113 -17.55 15.02 -10.44
C ARG A 113 -17.51 15.24 -8.93
N VAL A 114 -16.44 14.76 -8.31
CA VAL A 114 -16.07 15.07 -6.93
C VAL A 114 -14.86 15.99 -6.94
N GLU A 115 -14.95 17.07 -6.17
CA GLU A 115 -13.83 17.95 -5.89
C GLU A 115 -13.52 17.88 -4.40
N LEU A 116 -12.23 17.82 -4.04
CA LEU A 116 -11.82 17.76 -2.64
C LEU A 116 -10.58 18.60 -2.35
N ARG A 117 -10.46 19.02 -1.10
CA ARG A 117 -9.22 19.55 -0.53
C ARG A 117 -8.76 18.63 0.57
N PHE A 118 -7.49 18.28 0.55
CA PHE A 118 -6.85 17.55 1.66
C PHE A 118 -6.80 18.43 2.92
N THR A 119 -6.83 17.82 4.10
CA THR A 119 -6.61 18.57 5.33
C THR A 119 -5.17 19.09 5.36
N LYS A 120 -4.95 20.22 6.04
CA LYS A 120 -3.62 20.80 6.22
C LYS A 120 -2.64 19.78 6.81
N ASP A 121 -3.11 18.96 7.76
CA ASP A 121 -2.28 17.95 8.42
C ASP A 121 -1.86 16.80 7.50
N MET A 122 -2.58 16.58 6.38
CA MET A 122 -2.22 15.55 5.39
C MET A 122 -1.16 16.01 4.40
N LEU A 123 -1.01 17.32 4.16
CA LEU A 123 -0.11 17.85 3.13
C LEU A 123 1.35 17.39 3.30
N PRO A 124 1.95 17.37 4.51
CA PRO A 124 3.33 16.91 4.69
C PRO A 124 3.56 15.45 4.30
N TYR A 125 2.50 14.66 4.19
CA TYR A 125 2.58 13.24 3.82
C TYR A 125 2.35 13.00 2.32
N LEU A 126 2.03 14.04 1.55
CA LEU A 126 1.68 13.98 0.12
C LEU A 126 2.61 14.79 -0.76
N THR A 127 3.31 15.79 -0.22
CA THR A 127 4.17 16.72 -0.99
C THR A 127 5.53 16.89 -0.34
N GLU A 128 6.49 17.49 -1.10
CA GLU A 128 7.88 17.71 -0.68
C GLU A 128 8.58 16.44 -0.17
N LEU A 129 8.17 15.28 -0.69
CA LEU A 129 8.69 13.97 -0.30
C LEU A 129 10.06 13.73 -0.92
N THR A 130 11.12 13.97 -0.15
CA THR A 130 12.51 13.79 -0.60
C THR A 130 13.08 12.43 -0.21
N LYS A 131 12.66 11.90 0.94
CA LYS A 131 13.10 10.61 1.49
C LYS A 131 11.90 9.87 2.10
N GLN A 132 12.04 8.55 2.28
CA GLN A 132 11.05 7.71 2.96
C GLN A 132 9.63 7.86 2.37
N PHE A 133 9.53 7.71 1.06
CA PHE A 133 8.26 7.69 0.36
C PHE A 133 8.12 6.48 -0.54
N THR A 134 6.89 6.10 -0.79
CA THR A 134 6.48 5.03 -1.72
C THR A 134 5.88 5.66 -2.96
N LYS A 135 6.27 5.14 -4.14
CA LYS A 135 5.75 5.59 -5.44
C LYS A 135 5.30 4.40 -6.27
N TYR A 136 4.22 4.57 -7.02
CA TYR A 136 3.73 3.56 -7.96
C TYR A 136 2.80 4.17 -9.00
N ALA A 137 2.57 3.47 -10.12
CA ALA A 137 1.59 3.90 -11.10
C ALA A 137 0.17 3.66 -10.57
N LEU A 138 -0.71 4.66 -10.71
CA LEU A 138 -2.12 4.53 -10.30
C LEU A 138 -2.78 3.30 -10.95
N ALA A 139 -2.39 2.97 -12.18
CA ALA A 139 -2.88 1.82 -12.92
C ALA A 139 -2.63 0.46 -12.21
N ASP A 140 -1.57 0.36 -11.40
CA ASP A 140 -1.20 -0.88 -10.70
C ASP A 140 -2.24 -1.32 -9.67
N VAL A 141 -3.00 -0.38 -9.13
CA VAL A 141 -4.00 -0.63 -8.08
C VAL A 141 -5.44 -0.35 -8.54
N ALA A 142 -5.61 0.30 -9.66
CA ALA A 142 -6.90 0.82 -10.12
C ALA A 142 -7.97 -0.28 -10.29
N LYS A 143 -7.57 -1.45 -10.76
CA LYS A 143 -8.46 -2.61 -10.97
C LYS A 143 -8.66 -3.47 -9.74
N MET A 144 -7.87 -3.26 -8.67
CA MET A 144 -8.08 -4.01 -7.42
C MET A 144 -9.43 -3.63 -6.80
N ASP A 145 -10.17 -4.62 -6.35
CA ASP A 145 -11.48 -4.49 -5.70
C ASP A 145 -11.44 -4.78 -4.19
N SER A 146 -10.24 -5.02 -3.65
CA SER A 146 -9.97 -5.18 -2.23
C SER A 146 -9.16 -4.02 -1.67
N THR A 147 -9.69 -3.36 -0.65
CA THR A 147 -8.96 -2.31 0.07
C THR A 147 -7.69 -2.85 0.71
N HIS A 148 -7.71 -4.10 1.15
CA HIS A 148 -6.55 -4.77 1.75
C HIS A 148 -5.48 -5.07 0.70
N ALA A 149 -5.87 -5.35 -0.56
CA ALA A 149 -4.92 -5.54 -1.65
C ALA A 149 -4.15 -4.26 -1.94
N ILE A 150 -4.85 -3.13 -2.09
CA ILE A 150 -4.22 -1.82 -2.32
C ILE A 150 -3.27 -1.47 -1.17
N ARG A 151 -3.72 -1.63 0.07
CA ARG A 151 -2.93 -1.34 1.27
C ARG A 151 -1.70 -2.25 1.41
N LEU A 152 -1.87 -3.55 1.18
CA LEU A 152 -0.75 -4.50 1.22
C LEU A 152 0.26 -4.20 0.10
N TYR A 153 -0.20 -3.87 -1.10
CA TYR A 153 0.67 -3.47 -2.20
C TYR A 153 1.55 -2.29 -1.83
N GLU A 154 0.97 -1.22 -1.27
CA GLU A 154 1.72 -0.05 -0.79
C GLU A 154 2.76 -0.41 0.29
N LEU A 155 2.38 -1.26 1.24
CA LEU A 155 3.27 -1.75 2.29
C LEU A 155 4.45 -2.55 1.73
N LEU A 156 4.24 -3.39 0.72
CA LEU A 156 5.31 -4.16 0.08
C LEU A 156 6.26 -3.25 -0.71
N LEU A 157 5.72 -2.28 -1.45
CA LEU A 157 6.52 -1.36 -2.26
C LEU A 157 7.50 -0.49 -1.46
N GLN A 158 7.27 -0.24 -0.18
CA GLN A 158 8.26 0.41 0.68
C GLN A 158 9.60 -0.35 0.72
N TRP A 159 9.56 -1.66 0.45
CA TRP A 159 10.69 -2.58 0.51
C TRP A 159 11.03 -3.17 -0.86
N ASP A 160 10.63 -2.47 -1.95
CA ASP A 160 10.83 -2.93 -3.32
C ASP A 160 12.29 -3.22 -3.65
N SER A 161 13.21 -2.38 -3.18
CA SER A 161 14.66 -2.59 -3.38
C SER A 161 15.22 -3.84 -2.68
N ILE A 162 14.50 -4.38 -1.68
CA ILE A 162 14.90 -5.56 -0.92
C ILE A 162 14.14 -6.80 -1.40
N GLY A 163 12.89 -6.63 -1.87
CA GLY A 163 12.02 -7.71 -2.34
C GLY A 163 11.49 -8.62 -1.24
N GLN A 164 11.67 -8.22 0.02
CA GLN A 164 11.24 -9.01 1.18
C GLN A 164 10.76 -8.09 2.31
N ARG A 165 9.68 -8.49 2.98
CA ARG A 165 9.19 -7.80 4.18
C ARG A 165 8.56 -8.79 5.16
N GLU A 166 8.94 -8.70 6.42
CA GLU A 166 8.26 -9.40 7.51
C GLU A 166 7.41 -8.41 8.30
N ILE A 167 6.13 -8.74 8.53
CA ILE A 167 5.17 -7.88 9.24
C ILE A 167 4.53 -8.70 10.37
N ALA A 168 4.50 -8.13 11.57
CA ALA A 168 3.75 -8.71 12.69
C ALA A 168 2.24 -8.67 12.37
N ILE A 169 1.51 -9.75 12.69
CA ILE A 169 0.07 -9.84 12.41
C ILE A 169 -0.70 -8.74 13.14
N ASP A 170 -0.34 -8.48 14.39
CA ASP A 170 -1.01 -7.46 15.19
C ASP A 170 -0.80 -6.06 14.59
N GLN A 171 0.40 -5.78 14.06
CA GLN A 171 0.70 -4.53 13.35
C GLN A 171 -0.10 -4.40 12.04
N LEU A 172 -0.21 -5.49 11.27
CA LEU A 172 -0.98 -5.48 10.02
C LEU A 172 -2.48 -5.27 10.29
N ARG A 173 -2.99 -5.85 11.39
CA ARG A 173 -4.36 -5.61 11.84
C ARG A 173 -4.60 -4.17 12.24
N GLU A 174 -3.67 -3.56 12.96
CA GLU A 174 -3.72 -2.15 13.35
C GLU A 174 -3.77 -1.25 12.11
N TRP A 175 -2.84 -1.42 11.18
CA TRP A 175 -2.80 -0.62 9.96
C TRP A 175 -4.06 -0.73 9.11
N PHE A 176 -4.70 -1.93 9.10
CA PHE A 176 -5.93 -2.18 8.36
C PHE A 176 -7.21 -1.88 9.17
N GLN A 177 -7.07 -1.47 10.44
CA GLN A 177 -8.17 -1.31 11.40
C GLN A 177 -9.06 -2.56 11.48
N LEU A 178 -8.42 -3.70 11.73
CA LEU A 178 -9.04 -5.03 11.84
C LEU A 178 -8.84 -5.66 13.22
N GLU A 179 -8.57 -4.87 14.27
CA GLU A 179 -8.31 -5.36 15.62
C GLU A 179 -9.48 -6.21 16.15
N ASP A 180 -10.71 -5.77 15.88
CA ASP A 180 -11.94 -6.43 16.31
C ASP A 180 -12.54 -7.36 15.24
N ARG A 181 -11.82 -7.58 14.13
CA ARG A 181 -12.31 -8.39 13.00
C ARG A 181 -11.38 -9.55 12.71
N TYR A 182 -11.96 -10.66 12.24
CA TYR A 182 -11.22 -11.87 11.90
C TYR A 182 -10.31 -12.34 13.05
N PRO A 183 -10.80 -12.58 14.26
CA PRO A 183 -9.98 -12.94 15.44
C PRO A 183 -9.14 -14.20 15.18
N SER A 184 -9.69 -15.15 14.43
CA SER A 184 -8.97 -16.34 13.98
C SER A 184 -7.94 -15.97 12.89
N ILE A 185 -6.71 -16.44 13.04
CA ILE A 185 -5.69 -16.32 11.97
C ILE A 185 -6.09 -17.06 10.69
N LYS A 186 -6.88 -18.12 10.80
CA LYS A 186 -7.40 -18.84 9.63
C LYS A 186 -8.33 -17.94 8.82
N ASP A 187 -9.23 -17.23 9.49
CA ASP A 187 -10.18 -16.33 8.80
C ASP A 187 -9.48 -15.08 8.28
N PHE A 188 -8.52 -14.54 9.03
CA PHE A 188 -7.69 -13.42 8.54
C PHE A 188 -6.95 -13.80 7.25
N LYS A 189 -6.35 -15.00 7.19
CA LYS A 189 -5.70 -15.47 5.96
C LYS A 189 -6.70 -15.62 4.82
N LYS A 190 -7.80 -16.32 5.06
CA LYS A 190 -8.80 -16.64 4.03
C LYS A 190 -9.50 -15.41 3.46
N TRP A 191 -9.86 -14.44 4.31
CA TRP A 191 -10.71 -13.32 3.91
C TRP A 191 -9.97 -12.01 3.67
N VAL A 192 -8.73 -11.88 4.13
CA VAL A 192 -7.93 -10.67 4.01
C VAL A 192 -6.68 -10.91 3.18
N LEU A 193 -5.82 -11.84 3.62
CA LEU A 193 -4.47 -11.99 3.07
C LEU A 193 -4.46 -12.66 1.70
N GLU A 194 -5.08 -13.83 1.56
CA GLU A 194 -5.07 -14.61 0.32
C GLU A 194 -5.73 -13.85 -0.84
N PRO A 195 -6.92 -13.22 -0.67
CA PRO A 195 -7.50 -12.39 -1.71
C PRO A 195 -6.65 -11.17 -2.05
N ALA A 196 -6.00 -10.54 -1.05
CA ALA A 196 -5.14 -9.40 -1.28
C ALA A 196 -3.92 -9.76 -2.13
N VAL A 197 -3.23 -10.85 -1.79
CA VAL A 197 -2.06 -11.33 -2.54
C VAL A 197 -2.46 -11.75 -3.97
N ALA A 198 -3.61 -12.41 -4.13
CA ALA A 198 -4.10 -12.80 -5.45
C ALA A 198 -4.31 -11.57 -6.34
N GLN A 199 -4.99 -10.52 -5.86
CA GLN A 199 -5.23 -9.30 -6.62
C GLN A 199 -3.96 -8.51 -6.92
N ILE A 200 -3.01 -8.44 -5.98
CA ILE A 200 -1.71 -7.82 -6.24
C ILE A 200 -1.03 -8.55 -7.39
N THR A 201 -0.97 -9.87 -7.31
CA THR A 201 -0.35 -10.68 -8.36
C THR A 201 -1.10 -10.57 -9.70
N GLU A 202 -2.41 -10.41 -9.71
CA GLU A 202 -3.19 -10.28 -10.95
C GLU A 202 -3.02 -8.91 -11.60
N HIS A 203 -3.20 -7.83 -10.84
CA HIS A 203 -3.40 -6.48 -11.37
C HIS A 203 -2.17 -5.57 -11.32
N SER A 204 -1.11 -5.96 -10.59
CA SER A 204 0.13 -5.16 -10.51
C SER A 204 1.30 -5.86 -11.19
N PRO A 205 2.44 -5.18 -11.40
CA PRO A 205 3.65 -5.82 -11.92
C PRO A 205 4.34 -6.76 -10.93
N LEU A 206 3.87 -6.87 -9.68
CA LEU A 206 4.48 -7.72 -8.68
C LEU A 206 3.95 -9.15 -8.68
N GLN A 207 4.88 -10.10 -8.56
CA GLN A 207 4.60 -11.46 -8.10
C GLN A 207 4.85 -11.48 -6.59
N VAL A 208 3.89 -11.99 -5.79
CA VAL A 208 4.00 -12.03 -4.32
C VAL A 208 3.80 -13.46 -3.82
N VAL A 209 4.71 -13.90 -2.96
CA VAL A 209 4.61 -15.16 -2.20
C VAL A 209 4.69 -14.82 -0.72
N TRP A 210 4.01 -15.58 0.11
CA TRP A 210 4.06 -15.34 1.55
C TRP A 210 4.14 -16.63 2.35
N THR A 211 4.75 -16.55 3.52
CA THR A 211 4.84 -17.62 4.51
C THR A 211 4.49 -17.07 5.89
N GLN A 212 4.28 -17.98 6.85
CA GLN A 212 3.97 -17.59 8.22
C GLN A 212 5.10 -18.00 9.17
N ARG A 213 5.45 -17.12 10.11
CA ARG A 213 6.33 -17.42 11.22
C ARG A 213 5.55 -17.61 12.51
N LYS A 214 5.92 -18.63 13.27
CA LYS A 214 5.30 -18.94 14.55
C LYS A 214 6.26 -18.64 15.70
N THR A 215 5.70 -18.25 16.84
CA THR A 215 6.38 -18.24 18.13
C THR A 215 5.62 -19.21 19.02
N GLY A 216 6.23 -20.34 19.33
CA GLY A 216 5.53 -21.48 19.93
C GLY A 216 4.40 -22.00 19.02
N ARG A 217 3.19 -22.05 19.52
CA ARG A 217 2.01 -22.51 18.76
C ARG A 217 1.29 -21.38 18.01
N LYS A 218 1.58 -20.09 18.31
CA LYS A 218 0.89 -18.93 17.74
C LYS A 218 1.64 -18.45 16.49
N VAL A 219 0.90 -18.18 15.40
CA VAL A 219 1.43 -17.46 14.24
C VAL A 219 1.52 -15.99 14.61
N THR A 220 2.72 -15.42 14.53
CA THR A 220 3.00 -14.04 14.97
C THR A 220 3.36 -13.10 13.85
N HIS A 221 3.94 -13.60 12.76
CA HIS A 221 4.39 -12.79 11.64
C HIS A 221 4.02 -13.42 10.31
N LEU A 222 3.91 -12.58 9.30
CA LEU A 222 3.84 -12.94 7.90
C LEU A 222 5.11 -12.44 7.21
N ALA A 223 5.78 -13.33 6.51
CA ALA A 223 6.95 -13.01 5.70
C ALA A 223 6.55 -13.03 4.22
N PHE A 224 6.79 -11.94 3.53
CA PHE A 224 6.50 -11.74 2.11
C PHE A 224 7.81 -11.73 1.32
N CYS A 225 7.82 -12.43 0.19
CA CYS A 225 8.83 -12.30 -0.86
C CYS A 225 8.12 -11.81 -2.12
N PHE A 226 8.67 -10.81 -2.79
CA PHE A 226 8.03 -10.21 -3.95
C PHE A 226 9.05 -9.61 -4.90
N GLY A 227 8.67 -9.47 -6.16
CA GLY A 227 9.51 -8.91 -7.21
C GLY A 227 8.72 -8.78 -8.51
N PRO A 228 9.36 -8.27 -9.58
CA PRO A 228 8.73 -8.15 -10.89
C PRO A 228 8.26 -9.52 -11.38
N LYS A 229 7.09 -9.57 -12.02
CA LYS A 229 6.66 -10.76 -12.76
C LYS A 229 7.67 -11.07 -13.86
N SER A 230 8.06 -12.33 -13.97
CA SER A 230 8.84 -12.79 -15.12
C SER A 230 8.00 -12.59 -16.38
N THR A 231 8.47 -11.78 -17.31
CA THR A 231 7.95 -11.81 -18.68
C THR A 231 8.40 -13.13 -19.30
N GLU A 232 7.59 -14.15 -19.24
CA GLU A 232 7.79 -15.33 -20.06
C GLU A 232 7.57 -14.92 -21.51
N ASN A 233 8.68 -14.66 -22.20
CA ASN A 233 8.70 -14.82 -23.65
C ASN A 233 8.47 -16.31 -23.92
N SER A 234 7.40 -16.61 -24.66
CA SER A 234 7.10 -17.91 -25.21
C SER A 234 8.22 -18.34 -26.16
N ASP A 235 9.31 -18.87 -25.60
CA ASP A 235 10.19 -19.79 -26.28
C ASP A 235 11.00 -20.57 -25.26
N GLY A 236 10.98 -21.89 -25.46
CA GLY A 236 11.27 -22.89 -24.47
C GLY A 236 12.65 -22.82 -23.81
N LYS A 237 12.65 -23.31 -22.59
CA LYS A 237 13.81 -23.82 -21.84
C LYS A 237 14.93 -22.81 -21.55
N THR A 238 14.74 -21.99 -20.54
CA THR A 238 15.92 -21.47 -19.81
C THR A 238 15.88 -22.02 -18.38
N LYS A 239 16.76 -22.98 -18.12
CA LYS A 239 17.14 -23.39 -16.77
C LYS A 239 17.62 -22.14 -16.02
N THR A 240 16.87 -21.68 -15.05
CA THR A 240 17.29 -20.63 -14.12
C THR A 240 18.61 -21.10 -13.48
N LYS A 241 19.73 -20.49 -13.85
CA LYS A 241 20.97 -20.61 -13.10
C LYS A 241 20.70 -20.04 -11.72
N ARG A 242 20.61 -20.94 -10.73
CA ARG A 242 20.64 -20.60 -9.32
C ARG A 242 21.91 -19.80 -9.05
N GLY A 243 21.79 -18.47 -8.96
CA GLY A 243 22.90 -17.63 -8.55
C GLY A 243 23.25 -18.00 -7.12
N LYS A 244 24.49 -18.43 -6.87
CA LYS A 244 25.05 -18.50 -5.52
C LYS A 244 24.97 -17.09 -4.94
N LEU A 245 24.31 -16.93 -3.78
CA LEU A 245 24.34 -15.70 -3.00
C LEU A 245 25.78 -15.24 -2.85
N SER A 246 26.09 -14.02 -3.27
CA SER A 246 27.42 -13.46 -3.10
C SER A 246 27.66 -13.13 -1.62
N ASP A 247 28.92 -13.12 -1.20
CA ASP A 247 29.27 -12.78 0.18
C ASP A 247 28.85 -11.33 0.52
N ASP A 248 28.85 -10.43 -0.47
CA ASP A 248 28.34 -9.06 -0.34
C ASP A 248 26.81 -9.00 -0.10
N ASP A 249 26.04 -9.89 -0.74
CA ASP A 249 24.60 -9.97 -0.52
C ASP A 249 24.27 -10.51 0.87
N ILE A 250 25.09 -11.43 1.37
CA ILE A 250 24.95 -11.97 2.72
C ILE A 250 25.33 -10.90 3.76
N ALA A 251 26.40 -10.12 3.52
CA ALA A 251 26.84 -9.05 4.41
C ALA A 251 25.77 -7.95 4.58
N LYS A 252 25.09 -7.58 3.48
CA LYS A 252 24.02 -6.57 3.49
C LYS A 252 22.74 -7.03 4.21
N GLN A 253 22.56 -8.35 4.37
CA GLN A 253 21.33 -8.94 4.90
C GLN A 253 21.54 -9.70 6.23
N ALA A 254 22.77 -9.73 6.74
CA ALA A 254 23.08 -10.30 8.05
C ALA A 254 22.46 -9.46 9.17
N ARG A 255 21.91 -10.13 10.18
CA ARG A 255 21.32 -9.48 11.36
C ARG A 255 22.42 -9.18 12.39
N PRO A 256 22.29 -8.13 13.20
CA PRO A 256 23.24 -7.89 14.29
C PRO A 256 23.36 -9.13 15.21
N GLY A 257 24.59 -9.64 15.35
CA GLY A 257 24.87 -10.84 16.15
C GLY A 257 24.66 -12.18 15.44
N GLU A 258 24.26 -12.19 14.16
CA GLU A 258 24.12 -13.42 13.36
C GLU A 258 25.47 -13.82 12.76
N THR A 259 25.82 -15.13 12.88
CA THR A 259 27.05 -15.64 12.25
C THR A 259 26.84 -15.78 10.73
N TRP A 260 27.94 -15.72 9.96
CA TRP A 260 27.92 -15.86 8.51
C TRP A 260 27.24 -17.16 8.04
N GLU A 261 27.43 -18.25 8.76
CA GLU A 261 26.85 -19.56 8.44
C GLU A 261 25.32 -19.55 8.65
N THR A 262 24.83 -18.95 9.74
CA THR A 262 23.41 -18.82 10.03
C THR A 262 22.72 -17.86 9.05
N ALA A 263 23.36 -16.74 8.70
CA ALA A 263 22.86 -15.81 7.70
C ALA A 263 22.75 -16.48 6.31
N ARG A 264 23.80 -17.20 5.89
CA ARG A 264 23.81 -17.95 4.63
C ARG A 264 22.76 -19.06 4.57
N ALA A 265 22.60 -19.84 5.66
CA ALA A 265 21.59 -20.88 5.74
C ALA A 265 20.17 -20.32 5.68
N ARG A 266 19.88 -19.23 6.40
CA ARG A 266 18.59 -18.53 6.38
C ARG A 266 18.27 -18.00 4.99
N LEU A 267 19.21 -17.31 4.34
CA LEU A 267 19.02 -16.74 3.01
C LEU A 267 18.90 -17.80 1.91
N SER A 268 19.62 -18.91 2.04
CA SER A 268 19.49 -20.03 1.11
C SER A 268 18.15 -20.77 1.24
N GLN A 269 17.58 -20.87 2.44
CA GLN A 269 16.25 -21.44 2.65
C GLN A 269 15.14 -20.55 2.08
N LEU A 270 15.30 -19.23 2.11
CA LEU A 270 14.38 -18.28 1.50
C LEU A 270 14.43 -18.29 -0.05
N SER A 271 15.53 -18.73 -0.64
CA SER A 271 15.68 -18.89 -2.09
C SER A 271 15.16 -20.24 -2.63
N LEU A 272 14.67 -21.13 -1.75
CA LEU A 272 14.16 -22.46 -2.08
C LEU A 272 12.63 -22.56 -2.06
N VAL A 273 11.94 -21.46 -1.79
CA VAL A 273 10.46 -21.35 -1.84
C VAL A 273 10.07 -20.49 -3.08
#